data_bb32ee6d90b346780ecef793e431bb7e
#
_entry.id   bb32ee6d90b346780ecef793e431bb7e
#
_cell.length_a   1.000
_cell.length_b   1.000
_cell.length_c   1.000
_cell.angle_alpha   90.00
_cell.angle_beta   90.00
_cell.angle_gamma   90.00
#
_symmetry.space_group_name_H-M   'P 1'
#
loop_
_entity.id
_entity.type
_entity.pdbx_description
1 polymer ?
#
loop_
_entity_poly.entity_id
_entity_poly.type
_entity_poly.pdbx_seq_one_letter_code
_entity_poly.pdbx_strand_id
1 'polypeptide(L)'
;MNRGKEGTPKPFFGLLYAEGVDGYDRVRICGSRSGSDIVADLGVGDWSDWWLDTFQIDSADIEGYVRMKLVTLTPTADAFELFVPQIWPREGYTVPDEIASEIDKGVGSFLQNPARDALGVVDDDTYFELLNFHHKRLADVAEYLTQSRAWDILFIESHAPDY
;
A
#
# COMPACT_ATOMS: atom_id res chain seq x y z
N MET A 1 -18.93 15.77 -2.29
CA MET A 1 -17.73 15.43 -3.07
C MET A 1 -16.55 16.11 -2.41
N ASN A 2 -15.83 15.44 -1.53
CA ASN A 2 -14.57 15.98 -1.01
C ASN A 2 -13.58 15.96 -2.17
N ARG A 3 -13.16 17.14 -2.65
CA ARG A 3 -11.96 17.22 -3.50
C ARG A 3 -10.81 16.65 -2.69
N GLY A 4 -10.14 15.63 -3.23
CA GLY A 4 -8.95 15.08 -2.61
C GLY A 4 -7.98 16.21 -2.31
N LYS A 5 -7.35 16.14 -1.15
CA LYS A 5 -6.32 17.11 -0.78
C LYS A 5 -5.16 16.95 -1.76
N GLU A 6 -4.66 18.06 -2.29
CA GLU A 6 -3.50 18.04 -3.19
C GLU A 6 -2.23 17.91 -2.36
N GLY A 7 -1.45 16.86 -2.65
CA GLY A 7 -0.13 16.65 -2.05
C GLY A 7 1.00 17.13 -2.96
N THR A 8 2.15 17.42 -2.38
CA THR A 8 3.37 17.65 -3.13
C THR A 8 3.88 16.32 -3.68
N PRO A 9 4.14 16.19 -5.00
CA PRO A 9 4.68 14.97 -5.57
C PRO A 9 6.00 14.58 -4.90
N LYS A 10 6.09 13.32 -4.45
CA LYS A 10 7.31 12.74 -3.90
C LYS A 10 7.89 11.73 -4.89
N PRO A 11 9.09 11.96 -5.45
CA PRO A 11 9.69 11.03 -6.40
C PRO A 11 10.28 9.81 -5.68
N PHE A 12 10.12 8.65 -6.30
CA PHE A 12 10.94 7.46 -6.06
C PHE A 12 11.79 7.18 -7.30
N PHE A 13 12.92 6.53 -7.11
CA PHE A 13 13.86 6.23 -8.19
C PHE A 13 13.99 4.71 -8.34
N GLY A 14 13.76 4.20 -9.56
CA GLY A 14 13.90 2.79 -9.88
C GLY A 14 15.22 2.52 -10.61
N LEU A 15 15.96 1.52 -10.12
CA LEU A 15 17.11 0.94 -10.81
C LEU A 15 16.73 -0.45 -11.30
N LEU A 16 16.66 -0.62 -12.64
CA LEU A 16 16.48 -1.93 -13.25
C LEU A 16 17.83 -2.65 -13.34
N TYR A 17 17.84 -3.93 -12.98
CA TYR A 17 19.04 -4.74 -13.03
C TYR A 17 18.72 -6.21 -13.28
N ALA A 18 19.75 -7.01 -13.59
CA ALA A 18 19.67 -8.45 -13.79
C ALA A 18 20.30 -9.19 -12.61
N GLU A 19 19.62 -10.22 -12.10
CA GLU A 19 20.13 -11.13 -11.07
C GLU A 19 20.34 -12.54 -11.64
N GLY A 20 21.40 -12.70 -12.45
CA GLY A 20 21.83 -14.02 -12.95
C GLY A 20 21.06 -14.55 -14.16
N VAL A 21 20.33 -13.69 -14.88
CA VAL A 21 19.62 -13.98 -16.13
C VAL A 21 20.03 -12.99 -17.23
N ASP A 22 19.76 -13.34 -18.49
CA ASP A 22 19.94 -12.39 -19.59
C ASP A 22 18.81 -11.35 -19.58
N GLY A 23 19.18 -10.07 -19.44
CA GLY A 23 18.23 -8.96 -19.41
C GLY A 23 17.72 -8.61 -18.00
N TYR A 24 16.93 -7.55 -17.92
CA TYR A 24 16.40 -7.07 -16.66
C TYR A 24 15.30 -7.98 -16.10
N ASP A 25 15.39 -8.31 -14.81
CA ASP A 25 14.41 -9.14 -14.10
C ASP A 25 14.01 -8.56 -12.73
N ARG A 26 14.68 -7.51 -12.27
CA ARG A 26 14.43 -6.87 -10.98
C ARG A 26 14.45 -5.35 -11.05
N VAL A 27 13.70 -4.74 -10.12
CA VAL A 27 13.76 -3.29 -9.85
C VAL A 27 14.10 -3.03 -8.39
N ARG A 28 15.09 -2.20 -8.16
CA ARG A 28 15.39 -1.64 -6.84
C ARG A 28 14.82 -0.25 -6.74
N ILE A 29 13.95 -0.02 -5.76
CA ILE A 29 13.30 1.26 -5.51
C ILE A 29 14.04 2.00 -4.40
N CYS A 30 14.37 3.26 -4.65
CA CYS A 30 15.12 4.13 -3.74
C CYS A 30 14.38 5.45 -3.54
N GLY A 31 14.51 6.05 -2.37
CA GLY A 31 13.96 7.37 -2.06
C GLY A 31 14.80 8.50 -2.65
N SER A 32 16.06 8.21 -3.04
CA SER A 32 16.95 9.18 -3.66
C SER A 32 17.65 8.64 -4.91
N ARG A 33 18.10 9.56 -5.76
CA ARG A 33 18.83 9.22 -7.00
C ARG A 33 20.21 8.59 -6.75
N SER A 34 20.77 8.75 -5.54
CA SER A 34 22.03 8.12 -5.18
C SER A 34 21.94 6.60 -5.04
N GLY A 35 20.72 6.07 -4.84
CA GLY A 35 20.49 4.64 -4.65
C GLY A 35 20.93 4.11 -3.28
N SER A 36 21.27 4.98 -2.32
CA SER A 36 21.77 4.59 -1.01
C SER A 36 20.67 4.24 0.00
N ASP A 37 19.44 4.67 -0.26
CA ASP A 37 18.25 4.53 0.57
C ASP A 37 17.23 3.60 -0.11
N ILE A 38 17.57 2.32 -0.15
CA ILE A 38 16.74 1.28 -0.77
C ILE A 38 15.51 1.07 0.10
N VAL A 39 14.32 1.22 -0.49
CA VAL A 39 13.04 0.98 0.17
C VAL A 39 12.39 -0.34 -0.27
N ALA A 40 12.70 -0.82 -1.48
CA ALA A 40 12.25 -2.13 -1.97
C ALA A 40 13.19 -2.69 -3.03
N ASP A 41 13.20 -4.03 -3.20
CA ASP A 41 13.92 -4.75 -4.25
C ASP A 41 13.00 -5.89 -4.74
N LEU A 42 12.48 -5.78 -5.98
CA LEU A 42 11.34 -6.55 -6.47
C LEU A 42 11.67 -7.29 -7.75
N GLY A 43 11.35 -8.58 -7.81
CA GLY A 43 11.15 -9.32 -9.05
C GLY A 43 9.71 -9.21 -9.55
N VAL A 44 9.45 -9.66 -10.78
CA VAL A 44 8.09 -9.66 -11.35
C VAL A 44 7.16 -10.51 -10.48
N GLY A 45 6.02 -9.97 -10.12
CA GLY A 45 5.04 -10.57 -9.21
C GLY A 45 5.27 -10.26 -7.72
N ASP A 46 6.44 -9.74 -7.34
CA ASP A 46 6.74 -9.46 -5.95
C ASP A 46 6.05 -8.19 -5.44
N TRP A 47 5.52 -8.28 -4.20
CA TRP A 47 5.18 -7.13 -3.39
C TRP A 47 6.35 -6.71 -2.50
N SER A 48 6.53 -5.40 -2.31
CA SER A 48 7.40 -4.91 -1.24
C SER A 48 6.81 -5.21 0.14
N ASP A 49 7.64 -5.11 1.16
CA ASP A 49 7.15 -4.89 2.52
C ASP A 49 6.45 -3.52 2.61
N TRP A 50 5.65 -3.34 3.68
CA TRP A 50 5.12 -2.04 4.02
C TRP A 50 6.20 -1.18 4.66
N TRP A 51 6.27 0.09 4.24
CA TRP A 51 7.08 1.08 4.95
C TRP A 51 6.29 2.35 5.21
N LEU A 52 6.68 3.07 6.26
CA LEU A 52 6.17 4.40 6.53
C LEU A 52 6.99 5.43 5.77
N ASP A 53 6.30 6.38 5.17
CA ASP A 53 6.92 7.53 4.54
C ASP A 53 6.14 8.81 4.85
N THR A 54 6.80 9.96 4.74
CA THR A 54 6.20 11.26 5.04
C THR A 54 5.83 11.97 3.74
N PHE A 55 4.60 12.44 3.68
CA PHE A 55 4.02 13.16 2.53
C PHE A 55 3.56 14.54 2.97
N GLN A 56 3.81 15.55 2.13
CA GLN A 56 3.26 16.89 2.35
C GLN A 56 1.89 17.02 1.69
N ILE A 57 0.86 17.20 2.50
CA ILE A 57 -0.53 17.38 2.07
C ILE A 57 -1.08 18.64 2.71
N ASP A 58 -1.52 19.63 1.91
CA ASP A 58 -2.00 20.92 2.40
C ASP A 58 -1.03 21.60 3.39
N SER A 59 0.27 21.53 3.14
CA SER A 59 1.35 22.07 4.00
C SER A 59 1.53 21.38 5.35
N ALA A 60 0.91 20.23 5.57
CA ALA A 60 1.13 19.37 6.72
C ALA A 60 1.94 18.13 6.32
N ASP A 61 2.84 17.69 7.20
CA ASP A 61 3.54 16.43 7.06
C ASP A 61 2.62 15.31 7.58
N ILE A 62 2.30 14.35 6.72
CA ILE A 62 1.45 13.20 7.03
C ILE A 62 2.24 11.92 6.79
N GLU A 63 2.35 11.08 7.81
CA GLU A 63 2.89 9.74 7.66
C GLU A 63 1.86 8.82 7.02
N GLY A 64 2.29 8.06 6.01
CA GLY A 64 1.46 7.10 5.32
C GLY A 64 2.19 5.81 5.01
N TYR A 65 1.44 4.72 4.99
CA TYR A 65 1.95 3.42 4.59
C TYR A 65 2.01 3.31 3.08
N VAL A 66 3.16 2.90 2.58
CA VAL A 66 3.45 2.66 1.17
C VAL A 66 3.76 1.19 0.95
N ARG A 67 3.31 0.68 -0.18
CA ARG A 67 3.66 -0.64 -0.71
C ARG A 67 3.66 -0.58 -2.23
N MET A 68 4.48 -1.40 -2.89
CA MET A 68 4.56 -1.46 -4.34
C MET A 68 4.60 -2.92 -4.83
N LYS A 69 4.09 -3.17 -6.03
CA LYS A 69 4.22 -4.45 -6.74
C LYS A 69 4.85 -4.22 -8.10
N LEU A 70 5.86 -5.03 -8.45
CA LEU A 70 6.33 -5.09 -9.82
C LEU A 70 5.43 -6.04 -10.61
N VAL A 71 4.54 -5.49 -11.43
CA VAL A 71 3.56 -6.27 -12.21
C VAL A 71 4.21 -6.78 -13.48
N THR A 72 4.96 -5.92 -14.19
CA THR A 72 5.58 -6.27 -15.47
C THR A 72 6.99 -5.70 -15.55
N LEU A 73 7.92 -6.52 -16.01
CA LEU A 73 9.26 -6.11 -16.47
C LEU A 73 9.73 -7.08 -17.54
N THR A 74 9.92 -6.58 -18.76
CA THR A 74 10.54 -7.38 -19.82
C THR A 74 12.07 -7.32 -19.76
N PRO A 75 12.79 -8.35 -20.25
CA PRO A 75 14.26 -8.37 -20.23
C PRO A 75 14.93 -7.17 -20.88
N THR A 76 14.27 -6.53 -21.83
CA THR A 76 14.75 -5.35 -22.56
C THR A 76 14.23 -4.03 -21.99
N ALA A 77 13.38 -4.10 -20.93
CA ALA A 77 12.70 -2.96 -20.31
C ALA A 77 11.81 -2.13 -21.27
N ASP A 78 11.35 -2.74 -22.35
CA ASP A 78 10.37 -2.14 -23.27
C ASP A 78 8.93 -2.20 -22.72
N ALA A 79 8.68 -3.04 -21.70
CA ALA A 79 7.52 -3.00 -20.86
C ALA A 79 7.93 -2.99 -19.38
N PHE A 80 7.42 -2.02 -18.64
CA PHE A 80 7.63 -1.87 -17.19
C PHE A 80 6.37 -1.34 -16.54
N GLU A 81 5.87 -2.06 -15.54
CA GLU A 81 4.69 -1.67 -14.78
C GLU A 81 4.94 -1.89 -13.28
N LEU A 82 4.93 -0.79 -12.53
CA LEU A 82 5.04 -0.76 -11.08
C LEU A 82 3.73 -0.23 -10.51
N PHE A 83 2.99 -1.10 -9.83
CA PHE A 83 1.74 -0.72 -9.20
C PHE A 83 1.97 -0.21 -7.78
N VAL A 84 1.36 0.93 -7.47
CA VAL A 84 1.33 1.53 -6.14
C VAL A 84 -0.13 1.65 -5.72
N PRO A 85 -0.59 0.85 -4.74
CA PRO A 85 -1.94 1.01 -4.21
C PRO A 85 -2.09 2.34 -3.48
N GLN A 86 -3.30 2.65 -3.09
CA GLN A 86 -3.59 3.83 -2.29
C GLN A 86 -2.66 3.92 -1.08
N ILE A 87 -2.03 5.09 -0.89
CA ILE A 87 -1.28 5.41 0.31
C ILE A 87 -2.28 5.78 1.40
N TRP A 88 -2.23 5.07 2.53
CA TRP A 88 -3.14 5.27 3.63
C TRP A 88 -2.45 5.97 4.81
N PRO A 89 -3.04 7.03 5.38
CA PRO A 89 -2.45 7.71 6.50
C PRO A 89 -2.38 6.78 7.71
N ARG A 90 -1.32 6.92 8.49
CA ARG A 90 -1.11 6.18 9.73
C ARG A 90 -2.14 6.54 10.81
N GLU A 91 -2.59 7.80 10.83
CA GLU A 91 -3.47 8.39 11.82
C GLU A 91 -4.56 9.24 11.18
N GLY A 92 -5.56 9.66 11.95
CA GLY A 92 -6.59 10.62 11.50
C GLY A 92 -7.70 10.02 10.63
N TYR A 93 -7.85 8.69 10.58
CA TYR A 93 -8.91 8.03 9.82
C TYR A 93 -9.98 7.36 10.70
N THR A 94 -9.88 7.47 12.02
CA THR A 94 -10.83 6.93 13.00
C THR A 94 -11.48 8.00 13.84
N VAL A 95 -12.61 7.67 14.45
CA VAL A 95 -13.26 8.49 15.48
C VAL A 95 -13.62 7.57 16.65
N PRO A 96 -13.02 7.77 17.83
CA PRO A 96 -11.96 8.75 18.15
C PRO A 96 -10.60 8.40 17.52
N ASP A 97 -9.71 9.40 17.42
CA ASP A 97 -8.42 9.29 16.70
C ASP A 97 -7.45 8.26 17.30
N GLU A 98 -7.49 8.04 18.61
CA GLU A 98 -6.62 7.06 19.29
C GLU A 98 -6.80 5.63 18.79
N ILE A 99 -7.94 5.29 18.20
CA ILE A 99 -8.19 3.96 17.62
C ILE A 99 -7.23 3.68 16.45
N ALA A 100 -6.92 4.68 15.63
CA ALA A 100 -5.96 4.51 14.53
C ALA A 100 -4.59 4.08 15.04
N SER A 101 -4.09 4.75 16.10
CA SER A 101 -2.82 4.40 16.74
C SER A 101 -2.83 3.02 17.40
N GLU A 102 -3.98 2.57 17.92
CA GLU A 102 -4.12 1.22 18.49
C GLU A 102 -4.13 0.15 17.38
N ILE A 103 -4.84 0.38 16.29
CA ILE A 103 -4.84 -0.51 15.12
C ILE A 103 -3.42 -0.61 14.55
N ASP A 104 -2.74 0.51 14.39
CA ASP A 104 -1.36 0.55 13.90
C ASP A 104 -0.41 -0.33 14.72
N LYS A 105 -0.52 -0.27 16.05
CA LYS A 105 0.30 -1.05 16.98
C LYS A 105 -0.09 -2.53 17.06
N GLY A 106 -1.38 -2.83 16.99
CA GLY A 106 -1.91 -4.18 17.20
C GLY A 106 -2.06 -5.01 15.93
N VAL A 107 -2.32 -4.36 14.81
CA VAL A 107 -2.61 -5.02 13.52
C VAL A 107 -1.62 -4.59 12.43
N GLY A 108 -1.11 -3.36 12.48
CA GLY A 108 -0.24 -2.75 11.47
C GLY A 108 -1.03 -1.98 10.41
N SER A 109 -0.41 -1.79 9.24
CA SER A 109 -0.96 -0.98 8.16
C SER A 109 -2.39 -1.40 7.79
N PHE A 110 -3.28 -0.43 7.68
CA PHE A 110 -4.64 -0.61 7.21
C PHE A 110 -4.85 0.13 5.91
N LEU A 111 -5.56 -0.48 4.97
CA LEU A 111 -5.98 0.14 3.72
C LEU A 111 -7.50 0.03 3.61
N GLN A 112 -8.16 1.15 3.39
CA GLN A 112 -9.56 1.16 3.09
C GLN A 112 -9.77 0.96 1.59
N ASN A 113 -10.40 -0.16 1.22
CA ASN A 113 -10.87 -0.38 -0.15
C ASN A 113 -9.80 -0.37 -1.27
N PRO A 114 -8.64 -1.04 -1.09
CA PRO A 114 -7.54 -0.96 -2.05
C PRO A 114 -7.91 -1.53 -3.44
N ALA A 115 -8.86 -2.44 -3.51
CA ALA A 115 -9.27 -3.07 -4.76
C ALA A 115 -10.09 -2.14 -5.66
N ARG A 116 -10.82 -1.17 -5.11
CA ARG A 116 -11.61 -0.23 -5.89
C ARG A 116 -10.76 0.56 -6.88
N ASP A 117 -9.62 1.04 -6.42
CA ASP A 117 -8.72 1.88 -7.22
C ASP A 117 -7.86 1.04 -8.19
N ALA A 118 -7.82 -0.28 -7.98
CA ALA A 118 -7.08 -1.22 -8.82
C ALA A 118 -7.93 -1.78 -9.98
N LEU A 119 -9.27 -1.71 -9.90
CA LEU A 119 -10.17 -2.31 -10.89
C LEU A 119 -9.93 -1.72 -12.30
N GLY A 120 -9.57 -2.61 -13.24
CA GLY A 120 -9.25 -2.23 -14.62
C GLY A 120 -7.90 -1.50 -14.79
N VAL A 121 -7.09 -1.40 -13.73
CA VAL A 121 -5.76 -0.78 -13.75
C VAL A 121 -4.67 -1.84 -13.68
N VAL A 122 -4.89 -2.91 -12.93
CA VAL A 122 -3.94 -4.03 -12.77
C VAL A 122 -4.53 -5.32 -13.32
N ASP A 123 -3.68 -6.36 -13.43
CA ASP A 123 -4.11 -7.71 -13.77
C ASP A 123 -5.02 -8.32 -12.68
N ASP A 124 -5.75 -9.38 -13.04
CA ASP A 124 -6.72 -10.04 -12.16
C ASP A 124 -6.03 -10.62 -10.90
N ASP A 125 -4.83 -11.16 -11.03
CA ASP A 125 -4.10 -11.75 -9.90
C ASP A 125 -3.77 -10.69 -8.87
N THR A 126 -3.23 -9.55 -9.28
CA THR A 126 -2.95 -8.39 -8.41
C THR A 126 -4.23 -7.84 -7.77
N TYR A 127 -5.33 -7.80 -8.54
CA TYR A 127 -6.63 -7.38 -8.02
C TYR A 127 -7.12 -8.32 -6.90
N PHE A 128 -7.07 -9.64 -7.11
CA PHE A 128 -7.48 -10.62 -6.09
C PHE A 128 -6.57 -10.64 -4.87
N GLU A 129 -5.27 -10.39 -5.04
CA GLU A 129 -4.34 -10.23 -3.91
C GLU A 129 -4.74 -9.03 -3.04
N LEU A 130 -5.14 -7.91 -3.64
CA LEU A 130 -5.62 -6.73 -2.91
C LEU A 130 -6.94 -6.98 -2.19
N LEU A 131 -7.88 -7.70 -2.82
CA LEU A 131 -9.13 -8.13 -2.16
C LEU A 131 -8.85 -8.99 -0.93
N ASN A 132 -8.00 -9.99 -1.08
CA ASN A 132 -7.61 -10.89 0.01
C ASN A 132 -6.92 -10.12 1.15
N PHE A 133 -6.02 -9.20 0.80
CA PHE A 133 -5.38 -8.33 1.79
C PHE A 133 -6.41 -7.50 2.55
N HIS A 134 -7.34 -6.85 1.85
CA HIS A 134 -8.39 -6.03 2.47
C HIS A 134 -9.26 -6.86 3.42
N HIS A 135 -9.76 -8.01 2.99
CA HIS A 135 -10.59 -8.89 3.81
C HIS A 135 -9.86 -9.36 5.06
N LYS A 136 -8.61 -9.80 4.89
CA LYS A 136 -7.80 -10.23 6.03
C LYS A 136 -7.60 -9.10 7.02
N ARG A 137 -7.25 -7.90 6.57
CA ARG A 137 -7.05 -6.74 7.44
C ARG A 137 -8.33 -6.30 8.16
N LEU A 138 -9.47 -6.33 7.48
CA LEU A 138 -10.75 -6.04 8.11
C LEU A 138 -11.07 -7.03 9.22
N ALA A 139 -10.82 -8.32 8.99
CA ALA A 139 -10.99 -9.37 9.99
C ALA A 139 -10.02 -9.20 11.18
N ASP A 140 -8.72 -8.95 10.90
CA ASP A 140 -7.69 -8.74 11.92
C ASP A 140 -8.03 -7.53 12.83
N VAL A 141 -8.52 -6.42 12.23
CA VAL A 141 -8.96 -5.23 12.98
C VAL A 141 -10.19 -5.53 13.82
N ALA A 142 -11.17 -6.23 13.26
CA ALA A 142 -12.39 -6.61 14.00
C ALA A 142 -12.05 -7.51 15.19
N GLU A 143 -11.19 -8.51 15.00
CA GLU A 143 -10.72 -9.38 16.07
C GLU A 143 -9.97 -8.59 17.15
N TYR A 144 -9.00 -7.77 16.76
CA TYR A 144 -8.24 -6.93 17.68
C TYR A 144 -9.13 -6.03 18.53
N LEU A 145 -10.06 -5.30 17.89
CA LEU A 145 -10.96 -4.39 18.58
C LEU A 145 -11.93 -5.14 19.50
N THR A 146 -12.45 -6.30 19.12
CA THR A 146 -13.34 -7.10 19.98
C THR A 146 -12.64 -7.68 21.20
N GLN A 147 -11.33 -7.95 21.12
CA GLN A 147 -10.53 -8.45 22.23
C GLN A 147 -10.00 -7.35 23.14
N SER A 148 -9.73 -6.16 22.61
CA SER A 148 -9.07 -5.07 23.33
C SER A 148 -10.04 -4.08 24.00
N ARG A 149 -11.32 -4.10 23.64
CA ARG A 149 -12.32 -3.12 24.11
C ARG A 149 -13.61 -3.78 24.57
N ALA A 150 -14.37 -3.11 25.45
CA ALA A 150 -15.72 -3.52 25.81
C ALA A 150 -16.71 -3.12 24.70
N TRP A 151 -17.64 -3.99 24.39
CA TRP A 151 -18.62 -3.84 23.33
C TRP A 151 -20.04 -4.06 23.83
N ASP A 152 -20.96 -3.31 23.21
CA ASP A 152 -22.38 -3.69 23.19
C ASP A 152 -22.77 -4.17 21.79
N ILE A 153 -22.30 -3.48 20.75
CA ILE A 153 -22.62 -3.80 19.34
C ILE A 153 -21.39 -3.47 18.47
N LEU A 154 -21.05 -4.36 17.53
CA LEU A 154 -20.08 -4.13 16.48
C LEU A 154 -20.73 -4.28 15.10
N PHE A 155 -20.61 -3.26 14.25
CA PHE A 155 -20.97 -3.34 12.84
C PHE A 155 -19.73 -3.33 11.98
N ILE A 156 -19.65 -4.27 11.04
CA ILE A 156 -18.58 -4.36 10.06
C ILE A 156 -19.21 -4.34 8.68
N GLU A 157 -18.72 -3.46 7.82
CA GLU A 157 -19.09 -3.39 6.41
C GLU A 157 -17.91 -3.82 5.54
N SER A 158 -18.15 -4.72 4.59
CA SER A 158 -17.17 -5.14 3.60
C SER A 158 -17.75 -4.96 2.20
N HIS A 159 -17.10 -4.13 1.39
CA HIS A 159 -17.51 -3.87 0.01
C HIS A 159 -16.87 -4.83 -1.02
N ALA A 160 -16.01 -5.75 -0.57
CA ALA A 160 -15.28 -6.60 -1.51
C ALA A 160 -16.16 -7.51 -2.39
N PRO A 161 -17.36 -7.96 -1.99
CA PRO A 161 -18.26 -8.68 -2.90
C PRO A 161 -18.94 -7.80 -3.96
N ASP A 162 -18.80 -6.48 -3.85
CA ASP A 162 -19.52 -5.51 -4.71
C ASP A 162 -18.70 -5.10 -5.95
N TYR A 163 -17.49 -5.66 -6.11
CA TYR A 163 -16.54 -5.31 -7.20
C TYR A 163 -16.21 -6.48 -8.11
#